data_8157047d49ac44770ea5638c72026ba4
#
_entry.id   8157047d49ac44770ea5638c72026ba4
#
_cell.length_a   1.000
_cell.length_b   1.000
_cell.length_c   1.000
_cell.angle_alpha   90.00
_cell.angle_beta   90.00
_cell.angle_gamma   90.00
#
_symmetry.space_group_name_H-M   'P 1'
#
loop_
_entity.id
_entity.type
_entity.pdbx_description
1 polymer ?
#
loop_
_entity_poly.entity_id
_entity_poly.type
_entity_poly.pdbx_seq_one_letter_code
_entity_poly.pdbx_strand_id
1 'polypeptide(L)'
;MLIEDKKVLALFISRGTPHTQAIIPWLDKHGVALIAPSTGAMVLHKPVQKHVFNVRSTYQREAQKAVQHLHTVGTERIAVVHADDSFGKDGLEGATNGFAAAKMQPVLVQAADREKPDYAAIVAALLKSQAQAVLWFGSGTAVTDGVKALRAAGSAAQVVTLSNNASSGFIKQLGNASSGVIVTQVFPNERSTGTPMVKEALALARAKGQTELSPAMLEGFAAGKVLVEALRRAGPKPTRAKLLAALDGLRNYDLGGLEVSYSPQDHSGIDFADLSIISDGRFKR
;
A
#
# COMPACT_ATOMS: atom_id res chain seq x y z
N MET A 1 27.63 4.53 3.48
CA MET A 1 26.25 4.04 3.13
C MET A 1 25.84 2.92 4.08
N LEU A 2 24.51 2.64 4.27
CA LEU A 2 24.05 1.63 5.25
C LEU A 2 24.63 0.22 4.96
N ILE A 3 24.61 -0.19 3.71
CA ILE A 3 25.03 -1.55 3.31
C ILE A 3 26.57 -1.71 3.39
N GLU A 4 27.33 -0.77 2.87
CA GLU A 4 28.80 -0.88 2.76
C GLU A 4 29.52 -0.43 4.04
N ASP A 5 29.19 0.76 4.56
CA ASP A 5 29.93 1.35 5.67
C ASP A 5 29.44 0.82 7.02
N LYS A 6 28.10 0.76 7.19
CA LYS A 6 27.47 0.27 8.43
C LYS A 6 27.28 -1.24 8.46
N LYS A 7 27.49 -1.93 7.32
CA LYS A 7 27.39 -3.39 7.17
C LYS A 7 26.09 -3.96 7.77
N VAL A 8 24.98 -3.25 7.57
CA VAL A 8 23.66 -3.68 8.09
C VAL A 8 23.33 -5.09 7.63
N LEU A 9 22.65 -5.85 8.49
CA LEU A 9 22.23 -7.22 8.24
C LEU A 9 21.13 -7.29 7.18
N ALA A 10 20.16 -6.38 7.25
CA ALA A 10 19.03 -6.27 6.33
C ALA A 10 18.58 -4.80 6.22
N LEU A 11 17.76 -4.51 5.22
CA LEU A 11 16.96 -3.30 5.14
C LEU A 11 15.50 -3.67 5.51
N PHE A 12 14.78 -2.72 6.11
CA PHE A 12 13.45 -2.95 6.65
C PHE A 12 12.54 -1.77 6.34
N ILE A 13 11.35 -2.05 5.82
CA ILE A 13 10.30 -1.05 5.51
C ILE A 13 10.84 0.12 4.68
N SER A 14 11.44 -0.15 3.50
CA SER A 14 11.67 0.93 2.52
C SER A 14 10.32 1.45 1.99
N ARG A 15 10.25 2.74 1.66
CA ARG A 15 9.00 3.34 1.20
C ARG A 15 9.16 3.99 -0.18
N GLY A 16 8.11 3.85 -1.00
CA GLY A 16 8.05 4.41 -2.35
C GLY A 16 8.62 3.47 -3.42
N THR A 17 7.83 3.22 -4.46
CA THR A 17 8.18 2.28 -5.53
C THR A 17 9.46 2.66 -6.25
N PRO A 18 9.64 3.89 -6.78
CA PRO A 18 10.88 4.25 -7.47
C PRO A 18 12.13 4.12 -6.60
N HIS A 19 12.03 4.51 -5.31
CA HIS A 19 13.14 4.44 -4.37
C HIS A 19 13.52 3.00 -4.04
N THR A 20 12.51 2.14 -3.80
CA THR A 20 12.73 0.72 -3.51
C THR A 20 13.30 0.01 -4.74
N GLN A 21 12.80 0.33 -5.92
CA GLN A 21 13.29 -0.23 -7.17
C GLN A 21 14.77 0.12 -7.43
N ALA A 22 15.17 1.36 -7.13
CA ALA A 22 16.53 1.84 -7.33
C ALA A 22 17.58 1.12 -6.44
N ILE A 23 17.18 0.55 -5.31
CA ILE A 23 18.11 -0.15 -4.41
C ILE A 23 18.25 -1.65 -4.71
N ILE A 24 17.39 -2.25 -5.54
CA ILE A 24 17.44 -3.70 -5.86
C ILE A 24 18.84 -4.16 -6.31
N PRO A 25 19.53 -3.47 -7.26
CA PRO A 25 20.87 -3.90 -7.68
C PRO A 25 21.89 -3.91 -6.53
N TRP A 26 21.72 -3.05 -5.52
CA TRP A 26 22.58 -3.03 -4.33
C TRP A 26 22.29 -4.19 -3.39
N LEU A 27 21.00 -4.57 -3.25
CA LEU A 27 20.60 -5.75 -2.48
C LEU A 27 21.24 -7.01 -3.09
N ASP A 28 21.17 -7.15 -4.41
CA ASP A 28 21.71 -8.28 -5.14
C ASP A 28 23.24 -8.34 -5.05
N LYS A 29 23.91 -7.22 -5.28
CA LYS A 29 25.38 -7.12 -5.20
C LYS A 29 25.94 -7.52 -3.83
N HIS A 30 25.22 -7.18 -2.76
CA HIS A 30 25.72 -7.34 -1.39
C HIS A 30 25.04 -8.46 -0.59
N GLY A 31 24.09 -9.19 -1.19
CA GLY A 31 23.35 -10.25 -0.51
C GLY A 31 22.56 -9.75 0.71
N VAL A 32 21.92 -8.57 0.60
CA VAL A 32 21.18 -7.94 1.70
C VAL A 32 19.69 -8.13 1.48
N ALA A 33 18.99 -8.73 2.44
CA ALA A 33 17.55 -8.81 2.41
C ALA A 33 16.90 -7.43 2.61
N LEU A 34 15.90 -7.11 1.80
CA LEU A 34 14.91 -6.08 2.07
C LEU A 34 13.64 -6.78 2.54
N ILE A 35 13.24 -6.51 3.77
CA ILE A 35 12.09 -7.14 4.40
C ILE A 35 10.95 -6.13 4.46
N ALA A 36 9.76 -6.55 3.98
CA ALA A 36 8.52 -5.81 4.05
C ALA A 36 8.61 -4.38 3.50
N PRO A 37 9.02 -4.15 2.24
CA PRO A 37 8.92 -2.81 1.66
C PRO A 37 7.48 -2.31 1.78
N SER A 38 7.29 -1.06 2.26
CA SER A 38 5.98 -0.40 2.34
C SER A 38 5.58 0.15 0.96
N THR A 39 5.54 -0.76 -0.01
CA THR A 39 5.07 -0.56 -1.38
C THR A 39 4.65 -1.90 -1.96
N GLY A 40 3.49 -1.94 -2.59
CA GLY A 40 2.90 -3.15 -3.17
C GLY A 40 3.07 -3.23 -4.70
N ALA A 41 4.07 -2.55 -5.27
CA ALA A 41 4.25 -2.54 -6.72
C ALA A 41 4.67 -3.92 -7.26
N MET A 42 4.08 -4.33 -8.37
CA MET A 42 4.28 -5.66 -8.96
C MET A 42 5.74 -5.93 -9.32
N VAL A 43 6.53 -4.92 -9.63
CA VAL A 43 7.97 -5.04 -9.91
C VAL A 43 8.78 -5.65 -8.74
N LEU A 44 8.24 -5.61 -7.51
CA LEU A 44 8.83 -6.23 -6.33
C LEU A 44 8.36 -7.68 -6.12
N HIS A 45 7.42 -8.15 -6.92
CA HIS A 45 6.81 -9.49 -6.84
C HIS A 45 7.14 -10.34 -8.07
N LYS A 46 7.07 -9.76 -9.28
CA LYS A 46 7.27 -10.48 -10.55
C LYS A 46 8.09 -9.62 -11.53
N PRO A 47 9.21 -10.18 -12.07
CA PRO A 47 9.82 -11.44 -11.66
C PRO A 47 10.24 -11.40 -10.18
N VAL A 48 10.38 -12.58 -9.55
CA VAL A 48 10.79 -12.67 -8.15
C VAL A 48 12.11 -11.94 -7.94
N GLN A 49 12.09 -10.98 -7.01
CA GLN A 49 13.30 -10.27 -6.57
C GLN A 49 13.96 -11.08 -5.45
N LYS A 50 15.10 -11.70 -5.76
CA LYS A 50 15.79 -12.65 -4.87
C LYS A 50 16.00 -12.16 -3.44
N HIS A 51 16.19 -10.87 -3.25
CA HIS A 51 16.49 -10.26 -1.96
C HIS A 51 15.36 -9.40 -1.39
N VAL A 52 14.18 -9.42 -2.00
CA VAL A 52 13.01 -8.65 -1.53
C VAL A 52 11.92 -9.60 -1.06
N PHE A 53 11.47 -9.43 0.18
CA PHE A 53 10.44 -10.26 0.82
C PHE A 53 9.25 -9.38 1.20
N ASN A 54 8.18 -9.51 0.44
CA ASN A 54 6.99 -8.68 0.60
C ASN A 54 6.09 -9.24 1.71
N VAL A 55 5.39 -8.39 2.44
CA VAL A 55 4.43 -8.81 3.47
C VAL A 55 3.02 -8.38 3.09
N ARG A 56 2.84 -7.18 2.59
CA ARG A 56 1.57 -6.61 2.16
C ARG A 56 1.13 -7.09 0.78
N SER A 57 -0.15 -6.93 0.46
CA SER A 57 -0.71 -7.16 -0.87
C SER A 57 -0.23 -6.14 -1.92
N THR A 58 -0.47 -6.46 -3.20
CA THR A 58 -0.04 -5.61 -4.33
C THR A 58 -0.98 -4.43 -4.57
N TYR A 59 -0.45 -3.33 -5.11
CA TYR A 59 -1.27 -2.20 -5.56
C TYR A 59 -2.23 -2.58 -6.68
N GLN A 60 -1.84 -3.51 -7.54
CA GLN A 60 -2.75 -3.99 -8.58
C GLN A 60 -3.96 -4.69 -7.97
N ARG A 61 -3.78 -5.53 -6.94
CA ARG A 61 -4.87 -6.17 -6.20
C ARG A 61 -5.80 -5.15 -5.54
N GLU A 62 -5.22 -4.12 -4.94
CA GLU A 62 -5.97 -3.03 -4.32
C GLU A 62 -6.80 -2.24 -5.35
N ALA A 63 -6.19 -1.86 -6.48
CA ALA A 63 -6.87 -1.11 -7.53
C ALA A 63 -7.99 -1.92 -8.19
N GLN A 64 -7.77 -3.23 -8.44
CA GLN A 64 -8.83 -4.14 -8.90
C GLN A 64 -10.01 -4.18 -7.91
N LYS A 65 -9.71 -4.29 -6.61
CA LYS A 65 -10.75 -4.30 -5.56
C LYS A 65 -11.54 -2.99 -5.54
N ALA A 66 -10.85 -1.86 -5.74
CA ALA A 66 -11.49 -0.54 -5.80
C ALA A 66 -12.46 -0.43 -6.99
N VAL A 67 -12.04 -0.84 -8.19
CA VAL A 67 -12.92 -0.87 -9.38
C VAL A 67 -14.10 -1.80 -9.16
N GLN A 68 -13.88 -3.01 -8.67
CA GLN A 68 -14.92 -3.98 -8.37
C GLN A 68 -15.96 -3.42 -7.40
N HIS A 69 -15.52 -2.75 -6.33
CA HIS A 69 -16.41 -2.13 -5.36
C HIS A 69 -17.26 -1.06 -6.01
N LEU A 70 -16.65 -0.11 -6.74
CA LEU A 70 -17.37 0.97 -7.41
C LEU A 70 -18.40 0.42 -8.40
N HIS A 71 -18.04 -0.60 -9.16
CA HIS A 71 -18.98 -1.29 -10.06
C HIS A 71 -20.15 -1.94 -9.30
N THR A 72 -19.85 -2.63 -8.19
CA THR A 72 -20.88 -3.30 -7.37
C THR A 72 -21.90 -2.32 -6.79
N VAL A 73 -21.47 -1.11 -6.45
CA VAL A 73 -22.39 -0.05 -5.94
C VAL A 73 -23.03 0.79 -7.07
N GLY A 74 -22.89 0.37 -8.32
CA GLY A 74 -23.55 0.98 -9.47
C GLY A 74 -22.87 2.25 -10.01
N THR A 75 -21.59 2.45 -9.73
CA THR A 75 -20.81 3.56 -10.32
C THR A 75 -20.38 3.20 -11.74
N GLU A 76 -20.84 3.96 -12.73
CA GLU A 76 -20.59 3.71 -14.14
C GLU A 76 -19.45 4.56 -14.71
N ARG A 77 -19.34 5.84 -14.30
CA ARG A 77 -18.35 6.78 -14.80
C ARG A 77 -17.21 6.96 -13.82
N ILE A 78 -16.15 6.18 -14.01
CA ILE A 78 -14.96 6.18 -13.17
C ILE A 78 -13.80 6.79 -13.95
N ALA A 79 -13.14 7.78 -13.36
CA ALA A 79 -11.89 8.34 -13.86
C ALA A 79 -10.70 7.79 -13.09
N VAL A 80 -9.52 7.80 -13.71
CA VAL A 80 -8.25 7.46 -13.07
C VAL A 80 -7.29 8.63 -13.18
N VAL A 81 -6.75 9.09 -12.05
CA VAL A 81 -5.62 10.02 -11.97
C VAL A 81 -4.46 9.27 -11.34
N HIS A 82 -3.31 9.26 -11.97
CA HIS A 82 -2.16 8.52 -11.45
C HIS A 82 -0.86 9.32 -11.56
N ALA A 83 0.06 9.14 -10.62
CA ALA A 83 1.39 9.71 -10.73
C ALA A 83 2.10 9.15 -11.97
N ASP A 84 2.85 9.99 -12.68
CA ASP A 84 3.62 9.56 -13.88
C ASP A 84 4.96 8.94 -13.47
N ASP A 85 4.88 7.86 -12.69
CA ASP A 85 6.03 7.08 -12.26
C ASP A 85 5.66 5.58 -12.16
N SER A 86 6.62 4.74 -11.73
CA SER A 86 6.40 3.30 -11.59
C SER A 86 5.30 2.94 -10.58
N PHE A 87 5.06 3.77 -9.55
CA PHE A 87 3.98 3.56 -8.60
C PHE A 87 2.60 3.81 -9.24
N GLY A 88 2.45 4.98 -9.87
CA GLY A 88 1.17 5.35 -10.47
C GLY A 88 0.80 4.45 -11.65
N LYS A 89 1.79 4.06 -12.46
CA LYS A 89 1.60 3.12 -13.57
C LYS A 89 1.19 1.72 -13.10
N ASP A 90 1.75 1.23 -12.00
CA ASP A 90 1.35 -0.06 -11.40
C ASP A 90 -0.09 -0.03 -10.89
N GLY A 91 -0.51 1.06 -10.22
CA GLY A 91 -1.90 1.26 -9.82
C GLY A 91 -2.86 1.34 -11.02
N LEU A 92 -2.47 2.05 -12.10
CA LEU A 92 -3.24 2.12 -13.34
C LEU A 92 -3.41 0.73 -13.98
N GLU A 93 -2.37 -0.09 -14.02
CA GLU A 93 -2.44 -1.45 -14.55
C GLU A 93 -3.45 -2.29 -13.74
N GLY A 94 -3.41 -2.21 -12.40
CA GLY A 94 -4.39 -2.86 -11.56
C GLY A 94 -5.83 -2.38 -11.81
N ALA A 95 -6.03 -1.07 -11.97
CA ALA A 95 -7.33 -0.53 -12.32
C ALA A 95 -7.80 -1.02 -13.70
N THR A 96 -6.91 -1.05 -14.70
CA THR A 96 -7.20 -1.56 -16.06
C THR A 96 -7.66 -3.01 -16.02
N ASN A 97 -7.00 -3.86 -15.24
CA ASN A 97 -7.41 -5.24 -15.01
C ASN A 97 -8.79 -5.32 -14.32
N GLY A 98 -9.05 -4.43 -13.37
CA GLY A 98 -10.36 -4.30 -12.71
C GLY A 98 -11.47 -3.88 -13.68
N PHE A 99 -11.22 -2.89 -14.53
CA PHE A 99 -12.17 -2.46 -15.57
C PHE A 99 -12.45 -3.57 -16.58
N ALA A 100 -11.41 -4.27 -17.03
CA ALA A 100 -11.60 -5.41 -17.95
C ALA A 100 -12.48 -6.51 -17.33
N ALA A 101 -12.24 -6.86 -16.06
CA ALA A 101 -13.04 -7.84 -15.33
C ALA A 101 -14.51 -7.40 -15.16
N ALA A 102 -14.75 -6.11 -14.94
CA ALA A 102 -16.08 -5.51 -14.82
C ALA A 102 -16.73 -5.20 -16.17
N LYS A 103 -16.05 -5.45 -17.31
CA LYS A 103 -16.49 -5.06 -18.67
C LYS A 103 -16.79 -3.57 -18.79
N MET A 104 -16.01 -2.74 -18.12
CA MET A 104 -16.09 -1.28 -18.10
C MET A 104 -14.88 -0.65 -18.77
N GLN A 105 -14.99 0.66 -19.03
CA GLN A 105 -13.86 1.49 -19.43
C GLN A 105 -13.81 2.73 -18.55
N PRO A 106 -12.62 3.27 -18.23
CA PRO A 106 -12.53 4.54 -17.53
C PRO A 106 -13.01 5.69 -18.46
N VAL A 107 -13.74 6.65 -17.88
CA VAL A 107 -14.17 7.85 -18.65
C VAL A 107 -13.04 8.85 -18.85
N LEU A 108 -11.96 8.75 -18.08
CA LEU A 108 -10.76 9.55 -18.17
C LEU A 108 -9.60 8.78 -17.55
N VAL A 109 -8.44 8.82 -18.19
CA VAL A 109 -7.15 8.43 -17.59
C VAL A 109 -6.22 9.64 -17.71
N GLN A 110 -5.77 10.18 -16.59
CA GLN A 110 -4.94 11.38 -16.53
C GLN A 110 -3.66 11.09 -15.74
N ALA A 111 -2.51 11.19 -16.42
CA ALA A 111 -1.22 11.21 -15.74
C ALA A 111 -1.00 12.56 -15.04
N ALA A 112 -0.41 12.54 -13.86
CA ALA A 112 -0.05 13.71 -13.07
C ALA A 112 1.44 13.68 -12.76
N ASP A 113 2.13 14.80 -12.96
CA ASP A 113 3.52 14.92 -12.53
C ASP A 113 3.61 14.64 -11.01
N ARG A 114 4.61 13.85 -10.62
CA ARG A 114 4.76 13.44 -9.23
C ARG A 114 5.08 14.60 -8.28
N GLU A 115 5.90 15.53 -8.73
CA GLU A 115 6.44 16.63 -7.92
C GLU A 115 5.61 17.90 -8.03
N LYS A 116 5.05 18.16 -9.22
CA LYS A 116 4.31 19.38 -9.53
C LYS A 116 3.04 19.09 -10.34
N PRO A 117 2.03 18.44 -9.75
CA PRO A 117 0.78 18.18 -10.46
C PRO A 117 0.07 19.49 -10.84
N ASP A 118 -0.40 19.58 -12.07
CA ASP A 118 -1.29 20.67 -12.48
C ASP A 118 -2.73 20.36 -12.05
N TYR A 119 -3.04 20.69 -10.81
CA TYR A 119 -4.38 20.44 -10.27
C TYR A 119 -5.50 21.18 -11.01
N ALA A 120 -5.24 22.36 -11.55
CA ALA A 120 -6.23 23.10 -12.30
C ALA A 120 -6.64 22.36 -13.59
N ALA A 121 -5.66 21.90 -14.36
CA ALA A 121 -5.91 21.10 -15.56
C ALA A 121 -6.56 19.76 -15.23
N ILE A 122 -6.08 19.06 -14.18
CA ILE A 122 -6.63 17.76 -13.74
C ILE A 122 -8.10 17.91 -13.33
N VAL A 123 -8.43 18.91 -12.49
CA VAL A 123 -9.79 19.15 -12.04
C VAL A 123 -10.72 19.54 -13.20
N ALA A 124 -10.27 20.40 -14.11
CA ALA A 124 -11.04 20.75 -15.29
C ALA A 124 -11.38 19.53 -16.16
N ALA A 125 -10.40 18.63 -16.37
CA ALA A 125 -10.61 17.38 -17.11
C ALA A 125 -11.60 16.44 -16.40
N LEU A 126 -11.48 16.31 -15.07
CA LEU A 126 -12.40 15.50 -14.26
C LEU A 126 -13.83 16.02 -14.32
N LEU A 127 -14.03 17.33 -14.19
CA LEU A 127 -15.36 17.94 -14.31
C LEU A 127 -15.96 17.73 -15.70
N LYS A 128 -15.16 17.91 -16.75
CA LYS A 128 -15.58 17.67 -18.14
C LYS A 128 -15.97 16.22 -18.40
N SER A 129 -15.28 15.26 -17.77
CA SER A 129 -15.57 13.82 -17.90
C SER A 129 -16.85 13.39 -17.18
N GLN A 130 -17.43 14.26 -16.35
CA GLN A 130 -18.59 13.94 -15.51
C GLN A 130 -18.39 12.66 -14.64
N ALA A 131 -17.15 12.41 -14.20
CA ALA A 131 -16.84 11.24 -13.39
C ALA A 131 -17.65 11.24 -12.08
N GLN A 132 -18.26 10.09 -11.77
CA GLN A 132 -18.92 9.82 -10.51
C GLN A 132 -17.93 9.41 -9.42
N ALA A 133 -16.84 8.76 -9.84
CA ALA A 133 -15.75 8.40 -8.96
C ALA A 133 -14.39 8.64 -9.63
N VAL A 134 -13.38 8.88 -8.80
CA VAL A 134 -11.99 9.08 -9.21
C VAL A 134 -11.10 8.13 -8.43
N LEU A 135 -10.43 7.21 -9.11
CA LEU A 135 -9.31 6.48 -8.56
C LEU A 135 -8.08 7.40 -8.63
N TRP A 136 -7.54 7.81 -7.48
CA TRP A 136 -6.40 8.72 -7.43
C TRP A 136 -5.17 8.03 -6.84
N PHE A 137 -4.22 7.65 -7.71
CA PHE A 137 -2.99 6.96 -7.34
C PHE A 137 -1.83 7.96 -7.26
N GLY A 138 -1.59 8.49 -6.07
CA GLY A 138 -0.59 9.51 -5.80
C GLY A 138 -0.01 9.42 -4.39
N SER A 139 0.99 10.25 -4.11
CA SER A 139 1.48 10.46 -2.75
C SER A 139 0.39 11.08 -1.86
N GLY A 140 0.55 10.98 -0.53
CA GLY A 140 -0.42 11.56 0.40
C GLY A 140 -0.69 13.04 0.14
N THR A 141 0.37 13.83 -0.11
CA THR A 141 0.25 15.26 -0.44
C THR A 141 -0.47 15.45 -1.77
N ALA A 142 -0.05 14.75 -2.83
CA ALA A 142 -0.67 14.90 -4.15
C ALA A 142 -2.17 14.57 -4.14
N VAL A 143 -2.57 13.48 -3.46
CA VAL A 143 -3.98 13.12 -3.31
C VAL A 143 -4.74 14.14 -2.46
N THR A 144 -4.15 14.60 -1.36
CA THR A 144 -4.76 15.59 -0.47
C THR A 144 -5.07 16.89 -1.21
N ASP A 145 -4.07 17.43 -1.91
CA ASP A 145 -4.23 18.72 -2.62
C ASP A 145 -5.21 18.58 -3.79
N GLY A 146 -5.14 17.45 -4.51
CA GLY A 146 -6.08 17.14 -5.57
C GLY A 146 -7.53 17.00 -5.08
N VAL A 147 -7.75 16.30 -3.98
CA VAL A 147 -9.09 16.18 -3.37
C VAL A 147 -9.62 17.56 -2.95
N LYS A 148 -8.79 18.37 -2.30
CA LYS A 148 -9.17 19.74 -1.90
C LYS A 148 -9.53 20.60 -3.12
N ALA A 149 -8.70 20.56 -4.17
CA ALA A 149 -8.98 21.27 -5.41
C ALA A 149 -10.29 20.80 -6.07
N LEU A 150 -10.52 19.49 -6.10
CA LEU A 150 -11.75 18.90 -6.65
C LEU A 150 -12.99 19.34 -5.87
N ARG A 151 -12.91 19.35 -4.55
CA ARG A 151 -14.00 19.81 -3.67
C ARG A 151 -14.25 21.32 -3.81
N ALA A 152 -13.17 22.13 -3.89
CA ALA A 152 -13.28 23.58 -4.12
C ALA A 152 -13.95 23.92 -5.46
N ALA A 153 -13.81 23.06 -6.47
CA ALA A 153 -14.49 23.17 -7.75
C ALA A 153 -15.94 22.64 -7.75
N GLY A 154 -16.48 22.28 -6.57
CA GLY A 154 -17.88 21.85 -6.40
C GLY A 154 -18.14 20.37 -6.76
N SER A 155 -17.12 19.57 -7.04
CA SER A 155 -17.31 18.15 -7.38
C SER A 155 -17.62 17.32 -6.13
N ALA A 156 -18.68 16.50 -6.23
CA ALA A 156 -19.05 15.50 -5.25
C ALA A 156 -18.54 14.09 -5.61
N ALA A 157 -17.72 13.94 -6.66
CA ALA A 157 -17.22 12.65 -7.11
C ALA A 157 -16.55 11.86 -5.96
N GLN A 158 -16.86 10.56 -5.86
CA GLN A 158 -16.26 9.68 -4.89
C GLN A 158 -14.77 9.52 -5.16
N VAL A 159 -13.91 9.84 -4.20
CA VAL A 159 -12.46 9.62 -4.38
C VAL A 159 -12.05 8.33 -3.69
N VAL A 160 -11.28 7.50 -4.41
CA VAL A 160 -10.68 6.28 -3.91
C VAL A 160 -9.17 6.36 -4.11
N THR A 161 -8.38 6.06 -3.08
CA THR A 161 -6.92 6.02 -3.16
C THR A 161 -6.36 4.72 -2.54
N LEU A 162 -5.07 4.43 -2.81
CA LEU A 162 -4.44 3.21 -2.35
C LEU A 162 -3.96 3.31 -0.88
N SER A 163 -3.68 2.17 -0.29
CA SER A 163 -3.30 2.00 1.13
C SER A 163 -1.99 2.69 1.53
N ASN A 164 -1.16 3.14 0.57
CA ASN A 164 -0.04 4.02 0.89
C ASN A 164 -0.49 5.31 1.61
N ASN A 165 -1.77 5.65 1.52
CA ASN A 165 -2.43 6.77 2.17
C ASN A 165 -3.26 6.35 3.42
N ALA A 166 -3.21 5.08 3.83
CA ALA A 166 -3.98 4.56 4.96
C ALA A 166 -3.36 4.95 6.32
N SER A 167 -3.28 6.23 6.62
CA SER A 167 -2.71 6.74 7.86
C SER A 167 -3.55 7.87 8.48
N SER A 168 -3.46 8.03 9.79
CA SER A 168 -4.11 9.16 10.49
C SER A 168 -3.54 10.51 10.03
N GLY A 169 -2.27 10.56 9.61
CA GLY A 169 -1.65 11.75 9.04
C GLY A 169 -2.33 12.19 7.73
N PHE A 170 -2.70 11.25 6.88
CA PHE A 170 -3.44 11.55 5.64
C PHE A 170 -4.82 12.14 5.93
N ILE A 171 -5.55 11.57 6.90
CA ILE A 171 -6.86 12.12 7.31
C ILE A 171 -6.71 13.56 7.83
N LYS A 172 -5.69 13.82 8.67
CA LYS A 172 -5.41 15.17 9.18
C LYS A 172 -5.08 16.14 8.05
N GLN A 173 -4.28 15.73 7.06
CA GLN A 173 -3.95 16.58 5.91
C GLN A 173 -5.18 16.92 5.05
N LEU A 174 -6.08 15.97 4.83
CA LEU A 174 -7.35 16.21 4.12
C LEU A 174 -8.25 17.21 4.86
N GLY A 175 -8.24 17.19 6.19
CA GLY A 175 -9.12 18.05 7.01
C GLY A 175 -10.59 17.85 6.66
N ASN A 176 -11.31 18.95 6.40
CA ASN A 176 -12.75 18.92 6.05
C ASN A 176 -13.05 18.18 4.74
N ALA A 177 -12.08 18.02 3.85
CA ALA A 177 -12.25 17.28 2.60
C ALA A 177 -12.11 15.74 2.77
N SER A 178 -11.88 15.27 4.00
CA SER A 178 -11.65 13.85 4.29
C SER A 178 -12.89 12.97 4.24
N SER A 179 -14.06 13.55 4.57
CA SER A 179 -15.32 12.79 4.64
C SER A 179 -15.66 12.16 3.30
N GLY A 180 -15.96 10.86 3.32
CA GLY A 180 -16.32 10.11 2.14
C GLY A 180 -15.14 9.62 1.29
N VAL A 181 -13.90 10.04 1.52
CA VAL A 181 -12.76 9.47 0.80
C VAL A 181 -12.58 8.00 1.16
N ILE A 182 -12.50 7.15 0.15
CA ILE A 182 -12.23 5.71 0.32
C ILE A 182 -10.73 5.46 0.19
N VAL A 183 -10.20 4.63 1.07
CA VAL A 183 -8.80 4.19 1.06
C VAL A 183 -8.76 2.67 1.08
N THR A 184 -8.04 2.06 0.15
CA THR A 184 -7.85 0.62 0.17
C THR A 184 -7.05 0.18 1.39
N GLN A 185 -7.22 -1.05 1.82
CA GLN A 185 -6.59 -1.61 3.00
C GLN A 185 -5.95 -2.95 2.67
N VAL A 186 -4.77 -3.19 3.21
CA VAL A 186 -4.00 -4.43 2.99
C VAL A 186 -3.83 -5.26 4.28
N PHE A 187 -4.51 -4.86 5.33
CA PHE A 187 -4.58 -5.57 6.61
C PHE A 187 -6.01 -5.51 7.17
N PRO A 188 -6.38 -6.38 8.10
CA PRO A 188 -7.69 -6.36 8.75
C PRO A 188 -8.00 -5.01 9.40
N ASN A 189 -9.28 -4.81 9.72
CA ASN A 189 -9.71 -3.60 10.42
C ASN A 189 -8.96 -3.45 11.75
N GLU A 190 -8.26 -2.33 11.92
CA GLU A 190 -7.42 -2.00 13.07
C GLU A 190 -8.18 -1.92 14.40
N ARG A 191 -9.52 -2.00 14.34
CA ARG A 191 -10.41 -2.04 15.53
C ARG A 191 -11.03 -3.39 15.77
N SER A 192 -10.82 -4.36 14.87
CA SER A 192 -11.37 -5.71 15.00
C SER A 192 -10.59 -6.53 16.02
N THR A 193 -10.91 -6.34 17.30
CA THR A 193 -10.27 -7.09 18.40
C THR A 193 -10.55 -8.58 18.36
N GLY A 194 -11.45 -9.05 17.51
CA GLY A 194 -11.63 -10.47 17.20
C GLY A 194 -10.50 -11.07 16.36
N THR A 195 -9.71 -10.23 15.67
CA THR A 195 -8.54 -10.67 14.92
C THR A 195 -7.32 -10.74 15.84
N PRO A 196 -6.69 -11.93 16.03
CA PRO A 196 -5.56 -12.09 16.97
C PRO A 196 -4.42 -11.11 16.72
N MET A 197 -4.05 -10.87 15.44
CA MET A 197 -3.02 -9.90 15.07
C MET A 197 -3.35 -8.49 15.56
N VAL A 198 -4.59 -8.03 15.40
CA VAL A 198 -5.03 -6.69 15.84
C VAL A 198 -4.99 -6.60 17.35
N LYS A 199 -5.45 -7.64 18.06
CA LYS A 199 -5.42 -7.71 19.52
C LYS A 199 -3.98 -7.62 20.07
N GLU A 200 -3.06 -8.36 19.47
CA GLU A 200 -1.63 -8.35 19.84
C GLU A 200 -1.00 -6.98 19.57
N ALA A 201 -1.22 -6.41 18.37
CA ALA A 201 -0.72 -5.11 18.00
C ALA A 201 -1.23 -4.01 18.95
N LEU A 202 -2.51 -4.04 19.30
CA LEU A 202 -3.11 -3.08 20.23
C LEU A 202 -2.53 -3.20 21.64
N ALA A 203 -2.26 -4.42 22.12
CA ALA A 203 -1.61 -4.62 23.40
C ALA A 203 -0.21 -4.00 23.45
N LEU A 204 0.60 -4.22 22.41
CA LEU A 204 1.92 -3.60 22.29
C LEU A 204 1.87 -2.08 22.14
N ALA A 205 0.91 -1.55 21.38
CA ALA A 205 0.71 -0.11 21.23
C ALA A 205 0.38 0.54 22.58
N ARG A 206 -0.53 -0.06 23.35
CA ARG A 206 -0.91 0.40 24.70
C ARG A 206 0.27 0.39 25.66
N ALA A 207 1.12 -0.63 25.63
CA ALA A 207 2.34 -0.68 26.42
C ALA A 207 3.34 0.44 26.08
N LYS A 208 3.17 1.12 24.94
CA LYS A 208 3.93 2.30 24.48
C LYS A 208 3.13 3.60 24.58
N GLY A 209 2.01 3.61 25.31
CA GLY A 209 1.18 4.79 25.53
C GLY A 209 0.28 5.18 24.35
N GLN A 210 0.14 4.31 23.34
CA GLN A 210 -0.76 4.53 22.22
C GLN A 210 -2.13 3.87 22.54
N THR A 211 -3.22 4.61 22.34
CA THR A 211 -4.57 4.12 22.66
C THR A 211 -5.28 3.49 21.46
N GLU A 212 -4.87 3.86 20.27
CA GLU A 212 -5.49 3.43 19.01
C GLU A 212 -4.43 2.94 18.02
N LEU A 213 -4.81 2.03 17.13
CA LEU A 213 -4.02 1.62 15.99
C LEU A 213 -4.47 2.38 14.74
N SER A 214 -3.53 2.58 13.81
CA SER A 214 -3.83 2.93 12.43
C SER A 214 -3.51 1.76 11.50
N PRO A 215 -4.06 1.72 10.27
CA PRO A 215 -3.70 0.71 9.28
C PRO A 215 -2.18 0.64 9.03
N ALA A 216 -1.50 1.79 8.97
CA ALA A 216 -0.05 1.84 8.81
C ALA A 216 0.72 1.23 10.00
N MET A 217 0.19 1.31 11.21
CA MET A 217 0.77 0.63 12.39
C MET A 217 0.62 -0.89 12.27
N LEU A 218 -0.49 -1.39 11.73
CA LEU A 218 -0.66 -2.83 11.48
C LEU A 218 0.30 -3.34 10.40
N GLU A 219 0.55 -2.56 9.35
CA GLU A 219 1.58 -2.88 8.34
C GLU A 219 2.95 -3.01 9.01
N GLY A 220 3.34 -2.02 9.81
CA GLY A 220 4.61 -2.06 10.58
C GLY A 220 4.68 -3.23 11.56
N PHE A 221 3.57 -3.57 12.23
CA PHE A 221 3.50 -4.69 13.14
C PHE A 221 3.66 -6.03 12.41
N ALA A 222 2.94 -6.25 11.30
CA ALA A 222 3.07 -7.46 10.49
C ALA A 222 4.49 -7.63 9.93
N ALA A 223 5.07 -6.54 9.43
CA ALA A 223 6.45 -6.50 8.99
C ALA A 223 7.43 -6.88 10.10
N GLY A 224 7.22 -6.33 11.30
CA GLY A 224 8.02 -6.64 12.50
C GLY A 224 7.94 -8.11 12.89
N LYS A 225 6.75 -8.71 12.84
CA LYS A 225 6.58 -10.16 13.11
C LYS A 225 7.40 -11.01 12.15
N VAL A 226 7.37 -10.71 10.84
CA VAL A 226 8.16 -11.43 9.83
C VAL A 226 9.66 -11.27 10.09
N LEU A 227 10.12 -10.05 10.36
CA LEU A 227 11.53 -9.79 10.68
C LEU A 227 11.99 -10.56 11.90
N VAL A 228 11.23 -10.50 13.00
CA VAL A 228 11.57 -11.20 14.27
C VAL A 228 11.60 -12.71 14.06
N GLU A 229 10.63 -13.29 13.36
CA GLU A 229 10.61 -14.71 13.07
C GLU A 229 11.78 -15.14 12.18
N ALA A 230 12.12 -14.36 11.16
CA ALA A 230 13.26 -14.63 10.30
C ALA A 230 14.59 -14.58 11.10
N LEU A 231 14.76 -13.62 11.99
CA LEU A 231 15.93 -13.51 12.86
C LEU A 231 16.00 -14.71 13.85
N ARG A 232 14.86 -15.12 14.42
CA ARG A 232 14.78 -16.28 15.31
C ARG A 232 15.24 -17.56 14.60
N ARG A 233 14.80 -17.77 13.35
CA ARG A 233 15.20 -18.94 12.53
C ARG A 233 16.66 -18.85 12.08
N ALA A 234 17.20 -17.65 11.84
CA ALA A 234 18.59 -17.44 11.48
C ALA A 234 19.56 -17.75 12.66
N GLY A 235 19.05 -17.78 13.90
CA GLY A 235 19.76 -18.17 15.11
C GLY A 235 20.57 -17.05 15.77
N PRO A 236 21.30 -17.35 16.86
CA PRO A 236 21.90 -16.35 17.75
C PRO A 236 23.06 -15.55 17.11
N LYS A 237 23.64 -16.03 16.01
CA LYS A 237 24.67 -15.33 15.25
C LYS A 237 24.20 -15.18 13.79
N PRO A 238 23.22 -14.29 13.53
CA PRO A 238 22.68 -14.13 12.19
C PRO A 238 23.73 -13.54 11.24
N THR A 239 23.79 -14.09 10.03
CA THR A 239 24.50 -13.50 8.89
C THR A 239 23.49 -13.20 7.81
N ARG A 240 23.84 -12.38 6.81
CA ARG A 240 22.98 -12.10 5.64
C ARG A 240 22.50 -13.40 4.99
N ALA A 241 23.42 -14.35 4.75
CA ALA A 241 23.07 -15.64 4.15
C ALA A 241 22.11 -16.48 5.01
N LYS A 242 22.31 -16.53 6.34
CA LYS A 242 21.39 -17.24 7.24
C LYS A 242 20.02 -16.59 7.30
N LEU A 243 19.97 -15.25 7.26
CA LEU A 243 18.70 -14.53 7.25
C LEU A 243 17.93 -14.75 5.95
N LEU A 244 18.62 -14.71 4.79
CA LEU A 244 18.01 -15.03 3.50
C LEU A 244 17.47 -16.46 3.48
N ALA A 245 18.24 -17.44 3.93
CA ALA A 245 17.80 -18.83 4.00
C ALA A 245 16.59 -19.01 4.94
N ALA A 246 16.56 -18.28 6.07
CA ALA A 246 15.43 -18.29 7.00
C ALA A 246 14.16 -17.70 6.37
N LEU A 247 14.28 -16.64 5.58
CA LEU A 247 13.19 -16.03 4.84
C LEU A 247 12.69 -16.97 3.73
N ASP A 248 13.58 -17.45 2.86
CA ASP A 248 13.25 -18.42 1.78
C ASP A 248 12.57 -19.69 2.32
N GLY A 249 12.90 -20.08 3.54
CA GLY A 249 12.32 -21.23 4.23
C GLY A 249 11.07 -20.92 5.05
N LEU A 250 10.57 -19.69 5.05
CA LEU A 250 9.38 -19.33 5.82
C LEU A 250 8.13 -19.94 5.18
N ARG A 251 7.45 -20.83 5.92
CA ARG A 251 6.22 -21.49 5.45
C ARG A 251 5.13 -21.32 6.51
N ASN A 252 3.93 -21.00 6.05
CA ASN A 252 2.69 -20.93 6.82
C ASN A 252 2.86 -20.18 8.15
N TYR A 253 3.62 -19.05 8.10
CA TYR A 253 3.82 -18.25 9.29
C TYR A 253 2.58 -17.41 9.57
N ASP A 254 1.86 -17.77 10.63
CA ASP A 254 0.65 -17.07 11.05
C ASP A 254 1.01 -15.75 11.76
N LEU A 255 0.58 -14.64 11.14
CA LEU A 255 0.68 -13.31 11.74
C LEU A 255 -0.39 -13.06 12.82
N GLY A 256 -1.31 -13.99 12.98
CA GLY A 256 -2.49 -13.89 13.84
C GLY A 256 -3.78 -13.80 13.03
N GLY A 257 -4.00 -14.77 12.14
CA GLY A 257 -5.14 -14.88 11.23
C GLY A 257 -4.84 -14.49 9.76
N LEU A 258 -3.60 -14.14 9.45
CA LEU A 258 -3.08 -14.00 8.09
C LEU A 258 -1.76 -14.76 8.00
N GLU A 259 -1.60 -15.57 6.97
CA GLU A 259 -0.40 -16.38 6.78
C GLU A 259 0.55 -15.76 5.77
N VAL A 260 1.85 -15.86 6.04
CA VAL A 260 2.93 -15.50 5.10
C VAL A 260 3.76 -16.75 4.81
N SER A 261 3.96 -16.99 3.52
CA SER A 261 4.85 -18.04 3.04
C SER A 261 5.75 -17.49 1.95
N TYR A 262 7.03 -17.89 1.98
CA TYR A 262 7.97 -17.57 0.91
C TYR A 262 8.58 -18.85 0.34
N SER A 263 9.02 -18.77 -0.90
CA SER A 263 9.81 -19.80 -1.57
C SER A 263 10.80 -19.10 -2.51
N PRO A 264 11.85 -19.77 -3.00
CA PRO A 264 12.73 -19.18 -4.01
C PRO A 264 12.01 -18.70 -5.29
N GLN A 265 10.76 -19.15 -5.51
CA GLN A 265 9.93 -18.81 -6.66
C GLN A 265 8.84 -17.78 -6.33
N ASP A 266 8.61 -17.46 -5.05
CA ASP A 266 7.56 -16.52 -4.63
C ASP A 266 7.90 -15.86 -3.28
N HIS A 267 8.04 -14.53 -3.31
CA HIS A 267 8.24 -13.67 -2.13
C HIS A 267 7.08 -12.69 -1.92
N SER A 268 5.87 -13.05 -2.36
CA SER A 268 4.74 -12.09 -2.47
C SER A 268 4.07 -11.70 -1.14
N GLY A 269 4.14 -12.52 -0.10
CA GLY A 269 3.45 -12.21 1.17
C GLY A 269 1.95 -12.51 1.15
N ILE A 270 1.13 -11.67 1.81
CA ILE A 270 -0.31 -11.85 1.91
C ILE A 270 -1.06 -11.34 0.69
N ASP A 271 -2.20 -11.99 0.35
CA ASP A 271 -3.15 -11.50 -0.67
C ASP A 271 -4.45 -11.03 -0.02
N PHE A 272 -4.35 -9.93 0.75
CA PHE A 272 -5.51 -9.32 1.41
C PHE A 272 -5.70 -7.90 0.88
N ALA A 273 -6.89 -7.60 0.36
CA ALA A 273 -7.31 -6.26 -0.03
C ALA A 273 -8.76 -6.01 0.36
N ASP A 274 -8.98 -4.90 1.03
CA ASP A 274 -10.28 -4.41 1.49
C ASP A 274 -10.37 -2.90 1.29
N LEU A 275 -11.46 -2.28 1.70
CA LEU A 275 -11.69 -0.84 1.59
C LEU A 275 -12.17 -0.28 2.92
N SER A 276 -11.83 0.97 3.17
CA SER A 276 -12.41 1.76 4.25
C SER A 276 -12.81 3.14 3.73
N ILE A 277 -13.89 3.67 4.27
CA ILE A 277 -14.30 5.04 4.03
C ILE A 277 -13.88 5.92 5.21
N ILE A 278 -13.44 7.14 4.93
CA ILE A 278 -13.14 8.10 5.99
C ILE A 278 -14.46 8.77 6.41
N SER A 279 -14.80 8.63 7.68
CA SER A 279 -15.96 9.27 8.31
C SER A 279 -15.60 9.64 9.75
N ASP A 280 -16.01 10.83 10.20
CA ASP A 280 -15.75 11.35 11.55
C ASP A 280 -14.25 11.31 11.92
N GLY A 281 -13.38 11.64 10.97
CA GLY A 281 -11.92 11.64 11.15
C GLY A 281 -11.28 10.27 11.32
N ARG A 282 -11.95 9.19 10.90
CA ARG A 282 -11.51 7.79 11.08
C ARG A 282 -11.80 6.94 9.85
N PHE A 283 -11.00 5.87 9.70
CA PHE A 283 -11.35 4.80 8.75
C PHE A 283 -12.49 3.95 9.30
N LYS A 284 -13.53 3.75 8.51
CA LYS A 284 -14.67 2.86 8.82
C LYS A 284 -14.80 1.81 7.71
N ARG A 285 -15.12 0.59 8.08
CA ARG A 285 -15.39 -0.54 7.19
C ARG A 285 -16.80 -1.07 7.42
#